data_c8789078b6354ab5577aa17134b001b3
#
_entry.id   c8789078b6354ab5577aa17134b001b3
#
_cell.length_a   1.000
_cell.length_b   1.000
_cell.length_c   1.000
_cell.angle_alpha   90.00
_cell.angle_beta   90.00
_cell.angle_gamma   90.00
#
_symmetry.space_group_name_H-M   'P 1'
#
loop_
_entity.id
_entity.type
_entity.pdbx_description
1 polymer ?
#
loop_
_entity_poly.entity_id
_entity_poly.type
_entity_poly.pdbx_seq_one_letter_code
_entity_poly.pdbx_strand_id
1 'polypeptide(L)'
;MRIYLMLIVGFIVTGCTTVPLSQDHLWQDPNADTAKVLLYRPSGSHTKAVKLYFGIDESYAVGLKEKQFTWLYIPVGKYTFLYKPPGYKAESSEIEISPEGINCLAIKAGAKGWAKLLLSPAITGDVGFYSLIKGKCLDEEEINNYSYVDVKMQ
;
A
#
# COMPACT_ATOMS: atom_id res chain seq x y z
N MET A 1 30.13 -29.45 -44.43
CA MET A 1 30.32 -28.58 -43.30
C MET A 1 28.93 -28.02 -42.90
N ARG A 2 28.27 -28.64 -41.89
CA ARG A 2 26.90 -28.29 -41.46
C ARG A 2 27.00 -27.40 -40.25
N ILE A 3 26.57 -26.15 -40.39
CA ILE A 3 26.53 -25.17 -39.31
C ILE A 3 25.22 -25.38 -38.56
N TYR A 4 25.29 -25.90 -37.33
CA TYR A 4 24.17 -25.97 -36.43
C TYR A 4 23.95 -24.59 -35.76
N LEU A 5 22.89 -23.93 -36.19
CA LEU A 5 22.42 -22.68 -35.55
C LEU A 5 21.65 -23.07 -34.28
N MET A 6 22.32 -22.96 -33.12
CA MET A 6 21.65 -23.13 -31.80
C MET A 6 20.81 -21.88 -31.52
N LEU A 7 19.50 -22.03 -31.64
CA LEU A 7 18.51 -21.06 -31.22
C LEU A 7 18.39 -21.13 -29.71
N ILE A 8 19.06 -20.24 -29.00
CA ILE A 8 18.87 -20.07 -27.54
C ILE A 8 17.58 -19.30 -27.34
N VAL A 9 16.50 -20.01 -27.08
CA VAL A 9 15.23 -19.43 -26.62
C VAL A 9 15.42 -19.05 -25.15
N GLY A 10 15.74 -17.78 -24.90
CA GLY A 10 15.78 -17.20 -23.57
C GLY A 10 14.36 -17.13 -22.98
N PHE A 11 14.04 -18.01 -22.05
CA PHE A 11 12.86 -17.90 -21.20
C PHE A 11 13.01 -16.67 -20.32
N ILE A 12 12.38 -15.56 -20.67
CA ILE A 12 12.20 -14.42 -19.78
C ILE A 12 11.11 -14.83 -18.79
N VAL A 13 11.54 -15.34 -17.65
CA VAL A 13 10.65 -15.56 -16.50
C VAL A 13 10.35 -14.18 -15.92
N THR A 14 9.25 -13.57 -16.37
CA THR A 14 8.68 -12.39 -15.69
C THR A 14 8.12 -12.85 -14.35
N GLY A 15 8.97 -12.88 -13.33
CA GLY A 15 8.55 -13.16 -11.97
C GLY A 15 7.58 -12.08 -11.51
N CYS A 16 6.32 -12.42 -11.35
CA CYS A 16 5.40 -11.61 -10.57
C CYS A 16 5.96 -11.52 -9.14
N THR A 17 6.58 -10.40 -8.80
CA THR A 17 7.02 -10.14 -7.44
C THR A 17 5.79 -9.85 -6.59
N THR A 18 5.22 -10.90 -6.02
CA THR A 18 4.21 -10.76 -4.96
C THR A 18 4.92 -10.33 -3.68
N VAL A 19 4.40 -9.29 -3.03
CA VAL A 19 4.87 -8.89 -1.70
C VAL A 19 4.25 -9.86 -0.70
N PRO A 20 5.04 -10.60 0.09
CA PRO A 20 4.50 -11.46 1.12
C PRO A 20 3.75 -10.62 2.15
N LEU A 21 2.54 -11.03 2.50
CA LEU A 21 1.76 -10.41 3.56
C LEU A 21 2.03 -11.18 4.84
N SER A 22 2.35 -10.46 5.92
CA SER A 22 2.49 -11.04 7.24
C SER A 22 1.14 -11.13 7.92
N GLN A 23 0.89 -12.23 8.59
CA GLN A 23 -0.27 -12.42 9.46
C GLN A 23 0.05 -12.08 10.93
N ASP A 24 1.09 -11.30 11.16
CA ASP A 24 1.53 -10.95 12.50
C ASP A 24 0.49 -10.20 13.30
N HIS A 25 0.59 -10.36 14.60
CA HIS A 25 -0.38 -10.03 15.65
C HIS A 25 -0.84 -8.57 15.74
N LEU A 26 -0.22 -7.65 15.02
CA LEU A 26 -0.50 -6.21 15.08
C LEU A 26 -1.83 -5.78 14.44
N TRP A 27 -2.47 -6.67 13.69
CA TRP A 27 -3.63 -6.32 12.86
C TRP A 27 -4.92 -6.97 13.32
N GLN A 28 -4.88 -7.61 14.48
CA GLN A 28 -5.89 -8.58 14.87
C GLN A 28 -7.03 -7.98 15.72
N ASP A 29 -7.75 -8.87 16.33
CA ASP A 29 -9.04 -8.66 16.96
C ASP A 29 -9.10 -7.44 17.89
N PRO A 30 -10.22 -6.73 17.93
CA PRO A 30 -10.39 -5.59 18.81
C PRO A 30 -10.23 -6.03 20.27
N ASN A 31 -9.30 -5.39 20.95
CA ASN A 31 -9.14 -5.54 22.40
C ASN A 31 -9.07 -4.14 23.05
N ALA A 32 -9.00 -4.09 24.38
CA ALA A 32 -9.03 -2.84 25.12
C ALA A 32 -7.86 -1.88 24.80
N ASP A 33 -6.72 -2.44 24.32
CA ASP A 33 -5.50 -1.69 24.07
C ASP A 33 -5.34 -1.29 22.58
N THR A 34 -6.30 -1.66 21.72
CA THR A 34 -6.26 -1.36 20.31
C THR A 34 -7.22 -0.26 19.90
N ALA A 35 -6.73 0.65 19.04
CA ALA A 35 -7.57 1.64 18.38
C ALA A 35 -8.03 1.15 17.01
N LYS A 36 -9.26 1.49 16.65
CA LYS A 36 -9.83 1.20 15.33
C LYS A 36 -9.25 2.16 14.28
N VAL A 37 -8.73 1.61 13.20
CA VAL A 37 -8.11 2.35 12.10
C VAL A 37 -8.83 2.05 10.80
N LEU A 38 -9.33 3.08 10.13
CA LEU A 38 -9.80 3.00 8.75
C LEU A 38 -8.65 3.31 7.82
N LEU A 39 -8.17 2.32 7.09
CA LEU A 39 -7.22 2.52 6.02
C LEU A 39 -7.94 2.48 4.68
N TYR A 40 -7.79 3.52 3.86
CA TYR A 40 -8.45 3.58 2.57
C TYR A 40 -7.60 4.24 1.50
N ARG A 41 -7.89 3.90 0.25
CA ARG A 41 -7.25 4.51 -0.92
C ARG A 41 -8.30 5.23 -1.77
N PRO A 42 -8.30 6.57 -1.78
CA PRO A 42 -9.26 7.36 -2.55
C PRO A 42 -9.04 7.20 -4.06
N SER A 43 -10.05 7.63 -4.84
CA SER A 43 -9.93 7.75 -6.29
C SER A 43 -9.03 8.91 -6.68
N GLY A 44 -8.51 8.90 -7.90
CA GLY A 44 -7.75 10.04 -8.47
C GLY A 44 -6.29 9.77 -8.74
N SER A 45 -5.86 8.52 -8.67
CA SER A 45 -4.52 8.16 -9.12
C SER A 45 -4.57 7.56 -10.54
N HIS A 46 -3.56 7.88 -11.36
CA HIS A 46 -3.39 7.27 -12.68
C HIS A 46 -3.07 5.76 -12.61
N THR A 47 -3.03 5.18 -11.42
CA THR A 47 -2.63 3.80 -11.13
C THR A 47 -3.78 2.97 -10.56
N LYS A 48 -4.98 3.08 -11.15
CA LYS A 48 -6.20 2.38 -10.68
C LYS A 48 -5.99 0.88 -10.43
N ALA A 49 -5.28 0.22 -11.32
CA ALA A 49 -5.08 -1.22 -11.26
C ALA A 49 -3.94 -1.65 -10.32
N VAL A 50 -3.06 -0.73 -9.92
CA VAL A 50 -1.91 -1.06 -9.09
C VAL A 50 -2.34 -1.29 -7.65
N LYS A 51 -1.97 -2.43 -7.08
CA LYS A 51 -2.17 -2.75 -5.68
C LYS A 51 -1.07 -2.08 -4.87
N LEU A 52 -1.42 -1.28 -3.85
CA LEU A 52 -0.46 -0.72 -2.91
C LEU A 52 -0.46 -1.55 -1.64
N TYR A 53 0.68 -2.07 -1.30
CA TYR A 53 0.88 -2.82 -0.07
C TYR A 53 1.17 -1.86 1.08
N PHE A 54 0.54 -2.15 2.19
CA PHE A 54 0.60 -1.35 3.41
C PHE A 54 1.03 -2.22 4.58
N GLY A 55 1.90 -1.70 5.43
CA GLY A 55 2.45 -2.42 6.57
C GLY A 55 2.96 -1.52 7.69
N ILE A 56 3.50 -2.16 8.72
CA ILE A 56 4.22 -1.53 9.83
C ILE A 56 5.52 -2.34 10.04
N ASP A 57 6.60 -1.65 10.35
CA ASP A 57 7.87 -2.24 10.80
C ASP A 57 8.33 -3.43 9.93
N GLU A 58 8.42 -3.23 8.61
CA GLU A 58 8.86 -4.20 7.61
C GLU A 58 7.83 -5.31 7.24
N SER A 59 6.72 -5.44 7.95
CA SER A 59 5.67 -6.41 7.68
C SER A 59 4.49 -5.78 6.94
N TYR A 60 4.06 -6.40 5.83
CA TYR A 60 2.91 -5.93 5.07
C TYR A 60 1.66 -6.72 5.43
N ALA A 61 0.60 -6.02 5.76
CA ALA A 61 -0.66 -6.61 6.21
C ALA A 61 -1.72 -6.68 5.12
N VAL A 62 -1.78 -5.69 4.23
CA VAL A 62 -2.84 -5.58 3.25
C VAL A 62 -2.38 -4.89 1.98
N GLY A 63 -3.01 -5.23 0.87
CA GLY A 63 -2.83 -4.54 -0.40
C GLY A 63 -4.14 -3.93 -0.90
N LEU A 64 -4.18 -2.61 -1.10
CA LEU A 64 -5.37 -1.90 -1.54
C LEU A 64 -5.22 -1.38 -2.97
N LYS A 65 -6.24 -1.61 -3.78
CA LYS A 65 -6.48 -0.92 -5.05
C LYS A 65 -7.23 0.39 -4.81
N GLU A 66 -7.39 1.18 -5.83
CA GLU A 66 -8.19 2.41 -5.77
C GLU A 66 -9.64 2.10 -5.38
N LYS A 67 -10.25 2.97 -4.59
CA LYS A 67 -11.57 2.79 -3.99
C LYS A 67 -11.71 1.49 -3.19
N GLN A 68 -10.66 1.11 -2.49
CA GLN A 68 -10.71 0.03 -1.51
C GLN A 68 -10.39 0.56 -0.12
N PHE A 69 -10.94 -0.12 0.88
CA PHE A 69 -10.67 0.15 2.28
C PHE A 69 -10.60 -1.13 3.09
N THR A 70 -10.01 -1.02 4.27
CA THR A 70 -10.00 -2.07 5.29
C THR A 70 -10.08 -1.47 6.68
N TRP A 71 -10.51 -2.28 7.64
CA TRP A 71 -10.43 -1.98 9.05
C TRP A 71 -9.24 -2.71 9.67
N LEU A 72 -8.47 -1.98 10.46
CA LEU A 72 -7.36 -2.51 11.23
C LEU A 72 -7.59 -2.18 12.70
N TYR A 73 -7.05 -3.03 13.57
CA TYR A 73 -6.99 -2.77 15.00
C TYR A 73 -5.53 -2.76 15.41
N ILE A 74 -5.05 -1.57 15.80
CA ILE A 74 -3.63 -1.32 16.05
C ILE A 74 -3.50 -0.80 17.48
N PRO A 75 -2.54 -1.29 18.28
CA PRO A 75 -2.29 -0.73 19.60
C PRO A 75 -2.02 0.77 19.52
N VAL A 76 -2.42 1.49 20.57
CA VAL A 76 -2.16 2.93 20.66
C VAL A 76 -0.66 3.20 20.70
N GLY A 77 -0.17 4.16 19.92
CA GLY A 77 1.24 4.49 19.87
C GLY A 77 1.70 5.13 18.57
N LYS A 78 3.01 5.35 18.47
CA LYS A 78 3.68 5.84 17.27
C LYS A 78 4.23 4.69 16.45
N TYR A 79 3.98 4.72 15.13
CA TYR A 79 4.41 3.68 14.20
C TYR A 79 5.02 4.26 12.95
N THR A 80 6.00 3.55 12.40
CA THR A 80 6.50 3.78 11.04
C THR A 80 5.69 2.93 10.08
N PHE A 81 4.72 3.53 9.46
CA PHE A 81 3.93 2.87 8.43
C PHE A 81 4.68 2.81 7.11
N LEU A 82 4.68 1.62 6.51
CA LEU A 82 5.29 1.36 5.20
C LEU A 82 4.22 1.22 4.13
N TYR A 83 4.50 1.73 2.94
CA TYR A 83 3.64 1.54 1.78
C TYR A 83 4.47 1.47 0.52
N LYS A 84 4.11 0.56 -0.39
CA LYS A 84 4.81 0.41 -1.67
C LYS A 84 3.92 -0.16 -2.78
N PRO A 85 4.11 0.25 -4.04
CA PRO A 85 3.65 -0.50 -5.19
C PRO A 85 4.57 -1.71 -5.44
N PRO A 86 4.09 -2.75 -6.15
CA PRO A 86 4.94 -3.87 -6.55
C PRO A 86 6.14 -3.41 -7.36
N GLY A 87 7.32 -3.96 -7.07
CA GLY A 87 8.55 -3.67 -7.80
C GLY A 87 9.25 -2.35 -7.45
N TYR A 88 8.71 -1.57 -6.51
CA TYR A 88 9.32 -0.32 -6.06
C TYR A 88 9.79 -0.40 -4.62
N LYS A 89 10.66 0.53 -4.22
CA LYS A 89 11.05 0.69 -2.83
C LYS A 89 9.86 1.11 -1.97
N ALA A 90 9.89 0.70 -0.71
CA ALA A 90 8.93 1.17 0.27
C ALA A 90 9.14 2.64 0.59
N GLU A 91 8.06 3.36 0.72
CA GLU A 91 8.01 4.68 1.33
C GLU A 91 7.47 4.54 2.76
N SER A 92 7.78 5.47 3.64
CA SER A 92 7.36 5.42 5.03
C SER A 92 6.78 6.74 5.51
N SER A 93 5.92 6.65 6.53
CA SER A 93 5.38 7.80 7.26
C SER A 93 5.25 7.45 8.73
N GLU A 94 5.71 8.35 9.60
CA GLU A 94 5.47 8.22 11.04
C GLU A 94 4.08 8.77 11.38
N ILE A 95 3.25 7.95 11.99
CA ILE A 95 1.88 8.31 12.37
C ILE A 95 1.62 7.82 13.79
N GLU A 96 1.02 8.69 14.58
CA GLU A 96 0.53 8.36 15.92
C GLU A 96 -0.91 7.90 15.86
N ILE A 97 -1.18 6.72 16.39
CA ILE A 97 -2.50 6.13 16.57
C ILE A 97 -3.04 6.55 17.92
N SER A 98 -4.13 7.31 17.90
CA SER A 98 -4.78 7.85 19.09
C SER A 98 -5.77 6.85 19.69
N PRO A 99 -5.95 6.82 21.01
CA PRO A 99 -6.92 5.95 21.65
C PRO A 99 -8.38 6.39 21.40
N GLU A 100 -8.58 7.67 21.08
CA GLU A 100 -9.90 8.24 20.93
C GLU A 100 -10.39 8.19 19.48
N GLY A 101 -11.62 7.71 19.30
CA GLY A 101 -12.30 7.72 18.01
C GLY A 101 -11.73 6.74 16.99
N ILE A 102 -11.97 7.04 15.73
CA ILE A 102 -11.49 6.27 14.57
C ILE A 102 -10.30 7.00 13.97
N ASN A 103 -9.16 6.31 13.87
CA ASN A 103 -8.01 6.84 13.15
C ASN A 103 -8.18 6.57 11.65
N CYS A 104 -8.24 7.62 10.84
CA CYS A 104 -8.48 7.48 9.41
C CYS A 104 -7.20 7.77 8.63
N LEU A 105 -6.71 6.78 7.91
CA LEU A 105 -5.47 6.84 7.13
C LEU A 105 -5.80 6.72 5.63
N ALA A 106 -5.40 7.75 4.88
CA ALA A 106 -5.60 7.79 3.43
C ALA A 106 -4.26 7.63 2.70
N ILE A 107 -4.19 6.69 1.76
CA ILE A 107 -3.05 6.55 0.85
C ILE A 107 -3.36 7.36 -0.42
N LYS A 108 -2.70 8.51 -0.58
CA LYS A 108 -2.90 9.40 -1.73
C LYS A 108 -1.71 9.36 -2.69
N ALA A 109 -1.98 9.54 -3.97
CA ALA A 109 -0.91 9.76 -4.95
C ALA A 109 -0.25 11.11 -4.70
N GLY A 110 1.07 11.12 -4.63
CA GLY A 110 1.86 12.33 -4.44
C GLY A 110 2.04 13.08 -5.77
N ALA A 111 1.64 14.35 -5.83
CA ALA A 111 1.80 15.18 -7.03
C ALA A 111 3.27 15.36 -7.46
N LYS A 112 4.19 15.37 -6.49
CA LYS A 112 5.63 15.58 -6.74
C LYS A 112 6.29 14.41 -7.51
N GLY A 113 5.82 13.18 -7.29
CA GLY A 113 6.38 11.99 -7.96
C GLY A 113 6.14 12.00 -9.47
N TRP A 114 4.95 12.36 -9.88
CA TRP A 114 4.59 12.42 -11.31
C TRP A 114 5.32 13.51 -12.07
N ALA A 115 5.48 14.70 -11.46
CA ALA A 115 6.24 15.78 -12.07
C ALA A 115 7.71 15.38 -12.30
N LYS A 116 8.34 14.68 -11.37
CA LYS A 116 9.71 14.17 -11.52
C LYS A 116 9.81 13.10 -12.60
N LEU A 117 8.86 12.18 -12.70
CA LEU A 117 8.86 11.14 -13.73
C LEU A 117 8.76 11.72 -15.14
N LEU A 118 7.95 12.76 -15.33
CA LEU A 118 7.81 13.44 -16.61
C LEU A 118 9.05 14.26 -17.00
N LEU A 119 9.77 14.80 -16.02
CA LEU A 119 10.93 15.66 -16.26
C LEU A 119 12.25 14.90 -16.37
N SER A 120 12.33 13.66 -15.85
CA SER A 120 13.56 12.87 -15.91
C SER A 120 13.28 11.37 -15.78
N PRO A 121 13.06 10.67 -16.90
CA PRO A 121 12.80 9.22 -16.91
C PRO A 121 13.98 8.37 -16.38
N ALA A 122 15.15 8.98 -16.18
CA ALA A 122 16.34 8.29 -15.66
C ALA A 122 16.41 8.23 -14.12
N ILE A 123 15.48 8.87 -13.39
CA ILE A 123 15.48 8.88 -11.93
C ILE A 123 14.75 7.63 -11.44
N THR A 124 15.49 6.56 -11.26
CA THR A 124 15.00 5.27 -10.70
C THR A 124 15.06 5.18 -9.16
N GLY A 125 15.25 6.28 -8.46
CA GLY A 125 15.37 6.30 -7.00
C GLY A 125 14.48 7.36 -6.36
N ASP A 126 13.92 7.06 -5.20
CA ASP A 126 13.28 7.96 -4.22
C ASP A 126 12.27 9.01 -4.77
N VAL A 127 11.46 8.60 -5.71
CA VAL A 127 10.34 9.42 -6.16
C VAL A 127 9.13 9.06 -5.32
N GLY A 128 8.76 9.92 -4.38
CA GLY A 128 7.57 9.77 -3.54
C GLY A 128 6.30 9.77 -4.38
N PHE A 129 5.93 8.61 -4.90
CA PHE A 129 4.71 8.45 -5.73
C PHE A 129 3.43 8.51 -4.90
N TYR A 130 3.55 8.17 -3.62
CA TYR A 130 2.42 8.09 -2.71
C TYR A 130 2.75 8.77 -1.38
N SER A 131 1.71 9.08 -0.63
CA SER A 131 1.83 9.54 0.76
C SER A 131 0.71 8.93 1.58
N LEU A 132 1.06 8.48 2.77
CA LEU A 132 0.09 8.09 3.78
C LEU A 132 -0.12 9.28 4.73
N ILE A 133 -1.36 9.69 4.89
CA ILE A 133 -1.71 10.84 5.72
C ILE A 133 -2.87 10.49 6.65
N LYS A 134 -2.91 11.12 7.84
CA LYS A 134 -4.15 11.22 8.61
C LYS A 134 -5.13 12.04 7.78
N GLY A 135 -6.25 11.44 7.43
CA GLY A 135 -7.27 12.02 6.57
C GLY A 135 -8.59 12.23 7.28
N LYS A 136 -9.53 12.87 6.58
CA LYS A 136 -10.93 12.86 6.97
C LYS A 136 -11.42 11.40 6.94
N CYS A 137 -12.16 10.97 7.96
CA CYS A 137 -12.86 9.71 7.91
C CYS A 137 -13.94 9.74 6.82
N LEU A 138 -14.09 8.63 6.11
CA LEU A 138 -15.21 8.45 5.19
C LEU A 138 -16.49 8.37 6.02
N ASP A 139 -17.51 9.09 5.63
CA ASP A 139 -18.85 8.93 6.19
C ASP A 139 -19.56 7.70 5.57
N GLU A 140 -20.78 7.40 6.04
CA GLU A 140 -21.52 6.22 5.59
C GLU A 140 -21.85 6.25 4.09
N GLU A 141 -22.10 7.41 3.52
CA GLU A 141 -22.38 7.56 2.10
C GLU A 141 -21.09 7.39 1.27
N GLU A 142 -20.00 8.00 1.73
CA GLU A 142 -18.69 7.89 1.08
C GLU A 142 -18.17 6.46 1.09
N ILE A 143 -18.25 5.74 2.23
CA ILE A 143 -17.72 4.39 2.37
C ILE A 143 -18.44 3.37 1.49
N ASN A 144 -19.75 3.58 1.19
CA ASN A 144 -20.50 2.74 0.28
C ASN A 144 -19.98 2.79 -1.17
N ASN A 145 -19.19 3.79 -1.52
CA ASN A 145 -18.50 3.88 -2.81
C ASN A 145 -17.16 3.16 -2.86
N TYR A 146 -16.78 2.48 -1.77
CA TYR A 146 -15.55 1.72 -1.65
C TYR A 146 -15.83 0.23 -1.47
N SER A 147 -14.91 -0.60 -1.93
CA SER A 147 -14.96 -2.04 -1.71
C SER A 147 -14.14 -2.41 -0.47
N TYR A 148 -14.75 -3.16 0.43
CA TYR A 148 -14.05 -3.69 1.60
C TYR A 148 -13.05 -4.78 1.21
N VAL A 149 -11.90 -4.77 1.86
CA VAL A 149 -10.85 -5.79 1.70
C VAL A 149 -10.57 -6.40 3.07
N ASP A 150 -10.76 -7.69 3.20
CA ASP A 150 -10.44 -8.42 4.42
C ASP A 150 -8.94 -8.70 4.49
N VAL A 151 -8.31 -8.31 5.60
CA VAL A 151 -6.89 -8.55 5.87
C VAL A 151 -6.61 -10.05 6.02
N LYS A 152 -7.54 -10.81 6.58
CA LYS A 152 -7.38 -12.25 6.85
C LYS A 152 -7.51 -13.13 5.59
N MET A 153 -8.01 -12.58 4.48
CA MET A 153 -8.24 -13.32 3.23
C MET A 153 -7.22 -13.01 2.12
N GLN A 154 -6.13 -12.35 2.41
CA GLN A 154 -5.04 -12.06 1.49
C GLN A 154 -3.79 -12.83 1.87
#